data_59d7a4721d7d48c50233331eaf4b9346
#
_entry.id   59d7a4721d7d48c50233331eaf4b9346
#
_cell.length_a   1.000
_cell.length_b   1.000
_cell.length_c   1.000
_cell.angle_alpha   90.00
_cell.angle_beta   90.00
_cell.angle_gamma   90.00
#
_symmetry.space_group_name_H-M   'P 1'
#
loop_
_entity.id
_entity.type
_entity.pdbx_description
1 polymer ?
#
loop_
_entity_poly.entity_id
_entity_poly.type
_entity_poly.pdbx_seq_one_letter_code
_entity_poly.pdbx_strand_id
1 'polypeptide(L)'
;MNREKETTLGGDNLTLLTDFYELTMANGFLADGRGDQIAYFDMFFRKIPDGGGLAIMAGVEQLVDYLRNLSFTEADIEYLRSKKIFREEFLDYLRHFEFACDVWAIPEGTPIFPHEPIVTVRGPVVQAQFIETMVLLCINHQSLIATKANRIVRAAQGRTVM
;
A
#
# COMPACT_ATOMS: atom_id res chain seq x y z
N MET A 1 29.79 6.11 3.91
CA MET A 1 29.66 5.03 2.90
C MET A 1 28.16 4.89 2.64
N ASN A 2 27.66 5.68 1.64
CA ASN A 2 26.25 5.64 1.25
C ASN A 2 25.99 4.28 0.61
N ARG A 3 25.26 3.41 1.28
CA ARG A 3 24.53 2.33 0.60
C ARG A 3 23.42 3.00 -0.20
N GLU A 4 23.56 3.05 -1.51
CA GLU A 4 22.41 3.25 -2.38
C GLU A 4 21.38 2.19 -1.98
N LYS A 5 20.19 2.64 -1.59
CA LYS A 5 19.10 1.74 -1.23
C LYS A 5 18.60 1.12 -2.55
N GLU A 6 19.00 -0.13 -2.82
CA GLU A 6 18.29 -0.95 -3.79
C GLU A 6 16.85 -1.07 -3.30
N THR A 7 15.93 -0.42 -3.99
CA THR A 7 14.51 -0.58 -3.72
C THR A 7 14.00 -1.81 -4.48
N THR A 8 13.22 -2.66 -3.84
CA THR A 8 12.60 -3.84 -4.47
C THR A 8 11.63 -3.46 -5.60
N LEU A 9 11.26 -2.17 -5.71
CA LEU A 9 10.34 -1.60 -6.70
C LEU A 9 11.05 -0.88 -7.86
N GLY A 10 12.34 -1.13 -8.10
CA GLY A 10 13.03 -0.67 -9.32
C GLY A 10 13.48 0.80 -9.31
N GLY A 11 13.45 1.49 -8.19
CA GLY A 11 13.99 2.86 -8.05
C GLY A 11 13.08 3.98 -8.56
N ASP A 12 11.94 3.67 -9.18
CA ASP A 12 10.97 4.67 -9.63
C ASP A 12 10.13 5.20 -8.46
N ASN A 13 9.79 6.49 -8.51
CA ASN A 13 8.85 7.08 -7.56
C ASN A 13 7.42 6.65 -7.93
N LEU A 14 6.83 5.76 -7.13
CA LEU A 14 5.47 5.23 -7.32
C LEU A 14 4.41 6.00 -6.53
N THR A 15 4.71 7.16 -5.99
CA THR A 15 3.81 7.93 -5.11
C THR A 15 2.48 8.26 -5.79
N LEU A 16 2.48 8.56 -7.09
CA LEU A 16 1.24 8.80 -7.85
C LEU A 16 0.59 7.52 -8.42
N LEU A 17 1.10 6.34 -8.11
CA LEU A 17 0.41 5.08 -8.38
C LEU A 17 -0.66 4.85 -7.30
N THR A 18 -1.68 5.68 -7.37
CA THR A 18 -2.79 5.73 -6.41
C THR A 18 -4.09 5.97 -7.16
N ASP A 19 -5.21 5.53 -6.62
CA ASP A 19 -6.51 5.82 -7.21
C ASP A 19 -6.83 7.31 -7.06
N PHE A 20 -7.37 7.90 -8.11
CA PHE A 20 -7.58 9.35 -8.17
C PHE A 20 -8.52 9.86 -7.08
N TYR A 21 -9.46 9.03 -6.63
CA TYR A 21 -10.37 9.39 -5.54
C TYR A 21 -9.64 9.62 -4.21
N GLU A 22 -8.53 8.92 -3.95
CA GLU A 22 -7.72 9.12 -2.75
C GLU A 22 -7.21 10.56 -2.65
N LEU A 23 -6.72 11.11 -3.77
CA LEU A 23 -6.28 12.49 -3.86
C LEU A 23 -7.43 13.50 -3.69
N THR A 24 -8.57 13.25 -4.33
CA THR A 24 -9.71 14.17 -4.25
C THR A 24 -10.37 14.17 -2.88
N MET A 25 -10.46 13.01 -2.22
CA MET A 25 -10.94 12.90 -0.85
C MET A 25 -9.96 13.54 0.15
N ALA A 26 -8.66 13.32 -0.02
CA ALA A 26 -7.63 13.95 0.80
C ALA A 26 -7.71 15.48 0.73
N ASN A 27 -7.85 16.04 -0.48
CA ASN A 27 -8.10 17.46 -0.67
C ASN A 27 -9.37 17.95 0.05
N GLY A 28 -10.44 17.14 0.05
CA GLY A 28 -11.68 17.41 0.77
C GLY A 28 -11.52 17.38 2.29
N PHE A 29 -10.84 16.37 2.84
CA PHE A 29 -10.58 16.27 4.28
C PHE A 29 -9.77 17.45 4.82
N LEU A 30 -8.73 17.86 4.09
CA LEU A 30 -7.95 19.06 4.47
C LEU A 30 -8.79 20.34 4.39
N ALA A 31 -9.59 20.50 3.34
CA ALA A 31 -10.47 21.65 3.17
C ALA A 31 -11.52 21.79 4.29
N ASP A 32 -11.94 20.65 4.86
CA ASP A 32 -12.92 20.58 5.95
C ASP A 32 -12.27 20.59 7.35
N GLY A 33 -10.95 20.76 7.43
CA GLY A 33 -10.20 20.79 8.69
C GLY A 33 -10.13 19.45 9.43
N ARG A 34 -10.36 18.33 8.72
CA ARG A 34 -10.36 16.97 9.28
C ARG A 34 -9.17 16.12 8.84
N GLY A 35 -8.18 16.71 8.19
CA GLY A 35 -7.02 15.98 7.66
C GLY A 35 -6.26 15.17 8.71
N ASP A 36 -6.17 15.68 9.93
CA ASP A 36 -5.46 15.04 11.07
C ASP A 36 -6.34 14.09 11.91
N GLN A 37 -7.62 13.92 11.54
CA GLN A 37 -8.49 12.98 12.24
C GLN A 37 -7.90 11.57 12.17
N ILE A 38 -7.73 10.92 13.32
CA ILE A 38 -7.22 9.55 13.36
C ILE A 38 -8.26 8.57 12.81
N ALA A 39 -7.82 7.80 11.82
CA ALA A 39 -8.61 6.74 11.21
C ALA A 39 -7.88 5.40 11.32
N TYR A 40 -8.65 4.31 11.22
CA TYR A 40 -8.17 2.93 11.13
C TYR A 40 -8.69 2.34 9.85
N PHE A 41 -7.80 1.74 9.07
CA PHE A 41 -8.13 1.01 7.85
C PHE A 41 -7.60 -0.40 7.96
N ASP A 42 -8.47 -1.39 7.71
CA ASP A 42 -8.13 -2.80 7.72
C ASP A 42 -8.19 -3.37 6.30
N MET A 43 -7.08 -3.97 5.87
CA MET A 43 -7.06 -4.80 4.67
C MET A 43 -7.40 -6.24 5.05
N PHE A 44 -8.25 -6.89 4.25
CA PHE A 44 -8.59 -8.31 4.38
C PHE A 44 -8.99 -8.91 3.03
N PHE A 45 -8.86 -10.23 2.88
CA PHE A 45 -9.42 -10.93 1.73
C PHE A 45 -10.93 -11.19 1.94
N ARG A 46 -11.75 -10.80 0.99
CA ARG A 46 -13.21 -11.11 1.03
C ARG A 46 -13.46 -12.60 0.77
N LYS A 47 -12.63 -13.22 -0.06
CA LYS A 47 -12.63 -14.66 -0.38
C LYS A 47 -11.28 -15.05 -0.90
N ILE A 48 -10.91 -16.32 -0.69
CA ILE A 48 -9.71 -16.87 -1.31
C ILE A 48 -10.07 -17.36 -2.72
N PRO A 49 -9.30 -17.01 -3.75
CA PRO A 49 -9.51 -17.49 -5.13
C PRO A 49 -9.48 -19.02 -5.21
N ASP A 50 -10.07 -19.55 -6.28
CA ASP A 50 -10.08 -20.98 -6.64
C ASP A 50 -10.73 -21.89 -5.57
N GLY A 51 -11.64 -21.35 -4.75
CA GLY A 51 -12.27 -22.09 -3.65
C GLY A 51 -11.29 -22.57 -2.57
N GLY A 52 -10.09 -21.96 -2.52
CA GLY A 52 -9.10 -22.25 -1.48
C GLY A 52 -9.57 -21.82 -0.09
N GLY A 53 -9.17 -22.58 0.94
CA GLY A 53 -9.53 -22.28 2.32
C GLY A 53 -8.62 -21.22 2.97
N LEU A 54 -7.43 -20.98 2.42
CA LEU A 54 -6.43 -20.04 2.94
C LEU A 54 -5.59 -19.43 1.80
N ALA A 55 -4.96 -18.30 2.09
CA ALA A 55 -3.86 -17.74 1.31
C ALA A 55 -2.57 -17.70 2.16
N ILE A 56 -1.44 -17.44 1.52
CA ILE A 56 -0.16 -17.22 2.18
C ILE A 56 0.15 -15.73 2.14
N MET A 57 0.39 -15.13 3.29
CA MET A 57 0.75 -13.71 3.40
C MET A 57 2.08 -13.43 2.72
N ALA A 58 2.12 -12.43 1.85
CA ALA A 58 3.32 -11.93 1.20
C ALA A 58 3.13 -10.49 0.70
N GLY A 59 4.23 -9.77 0.44
CA GLY A 59 4.23 -8.40 -0.08
C GLY A 59 4.51 -7.32 0.97
N VAL A 60 4.76 -7.70 2.23
CA VAL A 60 5.03 -6.76 3.32
C VAL A 60 6.35 -6.02 3.10
N GLU A 61 7.39 -6.71 2.62
CA GLU A 61 8.69 -6.08 2.36
C GLU A 61 8.57 -4.98 1.31
N GLN A 62 7.86 -5.24 0.19
CA GLN A 62 7.61 -4.24 -0.83
C GLN A 62 6.78 -3.05 -0.32
N LEU A 63 5.77 -3.34 0.50
CA LEU A 63 4.97 -2.28 1.13
C LEU A 63 5.83 -1.39 2.03
N VAL A 64 6.70 -1.98 2.86
CA VAL A 64 7.61 -1.23 3.74
C VAL A 64 8.57 -0.36 2.92
N ASP A 65 9.12 -0.89 1.82
CA ASP A 65 9.99 -0.12 0.94
C ASP A 65 9.25 1.06 0.30
N TYR A 66 8.03 0.85 -0.16
CA TYR A 66 7.18 1.94 -0.67
C TYR A 66 6.95 3.02 0.38
N LEU A 67 6.49 2.64 1.59
CA LEU A 67 6.18 3.59 2.66
C LEU A 67 7.40 4.42 3.10
N ARG A 68 8.59 3.82 3.11
CA ARG A 68 9.85 4.51 3.45
C ARG A 68 10.30 5.52 2.40
N ASN A 69 9.86 5.36 1.16
CA ASN A 69 10.25 6.20 0.04
C ASN A 69 9.09 7.09 -0.46
N LEU A 70 7.92 7.00 0.18
CA LEU A 70 6.73 7.76 -0.19
C LEU A 70 6.99 9.26 -0.04
N SER A 71 7.02 9.96 -1.17
CA SER A 71 7.27 11.40 -1.23
C SER A 71 6.80 11.99 -2.55
N PHE A 72 6.32 13.23 -2.53
CA PHE A 72 5.89 13.94 -3.73
C PHE A 72 7.00 14.83 -4.26
N THR A 73 7.30 14.71 -5.54
CA THR A 73 8.25 15.58 -6.25
C THR A 73 7.57 16.85 -6.74
N GLU A 74 8.35 17.88 -7.08
CA GLU A 74 7.78 19.09 -7.71
C GLU A 74 7.07 18.76 -9.05
N ALA A 75 7.54 17.77 -9.78
CA ALA A 75 6.86 17.32 -11.01
C ALA A 75 5.46 16.75 -10.71
N ASP A 76 5.31 15.99 -9.61
CA ASP A 76 4.02 15.47 -9.16
C ASP A 76 3.08 16.61 -8.77
N ILE A 77 3.59 17.60 -8.03
CA ILE A 77 2.82 18.78 -7.61
C ILE A 77 2.34 19.57 -8.83
N GLU A 78 3.22 19.84 -9.80
CA GLU A 78 2.85 20.56 -11.03
C GLU A 78 1.84 19.77 -11.88
N TYR A 79 1.99 18.44 -11.94
CA TYR A 79 1.01 17.60 -12.60
C TYR A 79 -0.37 17.71 -11.93
N LEU A 80 -0.45 17.61 -10.61
CA LEU A 80 -1.70 17.75 -9.86
C LEU A 80 -2.29 19.16 -10.01
N ARG A 81 -1.47 20.22 -9.97
CA ARG A 81 -1.88 21.61 -10.20
C ARG A 81 -2.53 21.79 -11.58
N SER A 82 -1.97 21.13 -12.60
CA SER A 82 -2.50 21.18 -13.97
C SER A 82 -3.94 20.67 -14.10
N LYS A 83 -4.41 19.83 -13.16
CA LYS A 83 -5.78 19.31 -13.12
C LYS A 83 -6.82 20.38 -12.72
N LYS A 84 -6.39 21.48 -12.09
CA LYS A 84 -7.23 22.62 -11.68
C LYS A 84 -8.41 22.29 -10.76
N ILE A 85 -8.30 21.22 -9.98
CA ILE A 85 -9.32 20.78 -9.02
C ILE A 85 -8.80 20.72 -7.58
N PHE A 86 -7.49 20.77 -7.40
CA PHE A 86 -6.84 20.73 -6.10
C PHE A 86 -6.57 22.15 -5.59
N ARG A 87 -6.75 22.36 -4.28
CA ARG A 87 -6.43 23.64 -3.62
C ARG A 87 -4.92 23.75 -3.42
N GLU A 88 -4.40 24.97 -3.40
CA GLU A 88 -2.96 25.20 -3.17
C GLU A 88 -2.51 24.72 -1.78
N GLU A 89 -3.37 24.82 -0.75
CA GLU A 89 -3.10 24.30 0.59
C GLU A 89 -2.89 22.76 0.58
N PHE A 90 -3.64 22.04 -0.25
CA PHE A 90 -3.45 20.61 -0.43
C PHE A 90 -2.14 20.30 -1.17
N LEU A 91 -1.82 21.03 -2.22
CA LEU A 91 -0.56 20.87 -2.95
C LEU A 91 0.65 21.19 -2.08
N ASP A 92 0.54 22.17 -1.20
CA ASP A 92 1.57 22.50 -0.23
C ASP A 92 1.72 21.42 0.85
N TYR A 93 0.61 20.86 1.34
CA TYR A 93 0.61 19.70 2.22
C TYR A 93 1.36 18.50 1.60
N LEU A 94 1.10 18.18 0.32
CA LEU A 94 1.79 17.10 -0.38
C LEU A 94 3.30 17.38 -0.55
N ARG A 95 3.69 18.62 -0.80
CA ARG A 95 5.10 19.02 -0.90
C ARG A 95 5.90 18.73 0.38
N HIS A 96 5.24 18.85 1.54
CA HIS A 96 5.82 18.60 2.86
C HIS A 96 5.35 17.27 3.46
N PHE A 97 4.89 16.35 2.62
CA PHE A 97 4.33 15.08 3.06
C PHE A 97 5.39 14.19 3.71
N GLU A 98 5.12 13.79 4.95
CA GLU A 98 5.89 12.79 5.68
C GLU A 98 4.92 11.72 6.20
N PHE A 99 5.16 10.46 5.83
CA PHE A 99 4.29 9.36 6.27
C PHE A 99 4.51 9.07 7.76
N ALA A 100 3.45 9.20 8.56
CA ALA A 100 3.49 9.09 10.02
C ALA A 100 2.42 8.14 10.59
N CYS A 101 1.87 7.22 9.77
CA CYS A 101 0.93 6.23 10.26
C CYS A 101 1.64 5.04 10.89
N ASP A 102 1.00 4.45 11.90
CA ASP A 102 1.35 3.11 12.38
C ASP A 102 0.80 2.06 11.42
N VAL A 103 1.58 1.03 11.13
CA VAL A 103 1.18 -0.08 10.25
C VAL A 103 1.50 -1.40 10.93
N TRP A 104 0.49 -2.23 11.10
CA TRP A 104 0.62 -3.62 11.56
C TRP A 104 0.29 -4.57 10.42
N ALA A 105 1.10 -5.58 10.24
CA ALA A 105 0.87 -6.60 9.22
C ALA A 105 1.16 -8.00 9.78
N ILE A 106 0.41 -8.99 9.31
CA ILE A 106 0.73 -10.39 9.57
C ILE A 106 2.08 -10.71 8.90
N PRO A 107 3.00 -11.44 9.58
CA PRO A 107 4.29 -11.80 8.99
C PRO A 107 4.16 -12.61 7.69
N GLU A 108 5.06 -12.37 6.74
CA GLU A 108 5.11 -13.14 5.49
C GLU A 108 5.26 -14.66 5.74
N GLY A 109 4.68 -15.44 4.85
CA GLY A 109 4.64 -16.90 4.97
C GLY A 109 3.53 -17.44 5.88
N THR A 110 2.84 -16.59 6.63
CA THR A 110 1.75 -17.01 7.52
C THR A 110 0.50 -17.36 6.70
N PRO A 111 -0.19 -18.48 7.00
CA PRO A 111 -1.54 -18.72 6.46
C PRO A 111 -2.53 -17.67 6.95
N ILE A 112 -3.30 -17.11 6.03
CA ILE A 112 -4.33 -16.09 6.29
C ILE A 112 -5.67 -16.54 5.73
N PHE A 113 -6.76 -16.06 6.35
CA PHE A 113 -8.12 -16.48 6.04
C PHE A 113 -8.98 -15.29 5.62
N PRO A 114 -10.13 -15.53 4.93
CA PRO A 114 -11.04 -14.46 4.57
C PRO A 114 -11.59 -13.73 5.81
N HIS A 115 -11.82 -12.42 5.65
CA HIS A 115 -12.42 -11.55 6.66
C HIS A 115 -11.59 -11.31 7.93
N GLU A 116 -10.34 -11.75 7.95
CA GLU A 116 -9.38 -11.41 9.02
C GLU A 116 -8.56 -10.20 8.61
N PRO A 117 -8.40 -9.16 9.46
CA PRO A 117 -7.47 -8.06 9.19
C PRO A 117 -6.06 -8.59 9.04
N ILE A 118 -5.44 -8.36 7.88
CA ILE A 118 -4.07 -8.81 7.56
C ILE A 118 -3.06 -7.67 7.54
N VAL A 119 -3.54 -6.45 7.26
CA VAL A 119 -2.81 -5.20 7.43
C VAL A 119 -3.77 -4.20 8.07
N THR A 120 -3.35 -3.57 9.15
CA THR A 120 -4.07 -2.46 9.79
C THR A 120 -3.21 -1.21 9.71
N VAL A 121 -3.79 -0.11 9.25
CA VAL A 121 -3.16 1.21 9.19
C VAL A 121 -3.90 2.16 10.12
N ARG A 122 -3.16 2.87 10.98
CA ARG A 122 -3.71 3.87 11.90
C ARG A 122 -2.95 5.17 11.76
N GLY A 123 -3.64 6.27 11.56
CA GLY A 123 -3.01 7.59 11.49
C GLY A 123 -3.95 8.67 11.00
N PRO A 124 -3.43 9.85 10.63
CA PRO A 124 -4.21 10.89 10.00
C PRO A 124 -4.96 10.36 8.78
N VAL A 125 -6.26 10.65 8.68
CA VAL A 125 -7.14 10.05 7.64
C VAL A 125 -6.60 10.26 6.23
N VAL A 126 -6.02 11.43 5.95
CA VAL A 126 -5.41 11.74 4.65
C VAL A 126 -4.27 10.78 4.33
N GLN A 127 -3.38 10.53 5.29
CA GLN A 127 -2.23 9.64 5.10
C GLN A 127 -2.62 8.17 5.05
N ALA A 128 -3.50 7.76 5.98
CA ALA A 128 -3.94 6.38 6.07
C ALA A 128 -4.73 5.92 4.84
N GLN A 129 -5.54 6.82 4.26
CA GLN A 129 -6.27 6.54 3.02
C GLN A 129 -5.36 6.55 1.80
N PHE A 130 -4.39 7.47 1.73
CA PHE A 130 -3.53 7.68 0.57
C PHE A 130 -2.73 6.44 0.16
N ILE A 131 -2.46 5.53 1.07
CA ILE A 131 -1.66 4.31 0.80
C ILE A 131 -2.52 3.10 0.43
N GLU A 132 -3.84 3.24 0.35
CA GLU A 132 -4.78 2.13 0.10
C GLU A 132 -4.41 1.34 -1.16
N THR A 133 -4.27 2.01 -2.29
CA THR A 133 -3.95 1.37 -3.57
C THR A 133 -2.66 0.54 -3.48
N MET A 134 -1.60 1.07 -2.90
CA MET A 134 -0.33 0.33 -2.81
C MET A 134 -0.37 -0.81 -1.80
N VAL A 135 -1.08 -0.67 -0.68
CA VAL A 135 -1.34 -1.79 0.24
C VAL A 135 -2.02 -2.93 -0.50
N LEU A 136 -3.09 -2.62 -1.25
CA LEU A 136 -3.82 -3.63 -2.03
C LEU A 136 -2.96 -4.26 -3.13
N LEU A 137 -2.21 -3.48 -3.89
CA LEU A 137 -1.37 -3.97 -4.97
C LEU A 137 -0.26 -4.90 -4.46
N CYS A 138 0.51 -4.47 -3.46
CA CYS A 138 1.62 -5.26 -2.92
C CYS A 138 1.12 -6.57 -2.31
N ILE A 139 0.19 -6.48 -1.36
CA ILE A 139 -0.23 -7.64 -0.57
C ILE A 139 -1.09 -8.60 -1.40
N ASN A 140 -2.05 -8.11 -2.18
CA ASN A 140 -2.94 -8.98 -2.95
C ASN A 140 -2.17 -9.78 -4.00
N HIS A 141 -1.36 -9.11 -4.83
CA HIS A 141 -0.60 -9.78 -5.89
C HIS A 141 0.36 -10.82 -5.32
N GLN A 142 1.21 -10.42 -4.37
CA GLN A 142 2.23 -11.29 -3.79
C GLN A 142 1.62 -12.48 -3.03
N SER A 143 0.56 -12.24 -2.26
CA SER A 143 -0.12 -13.31 -1.52
C SER A 143 -0.78 -14.32 -2.45
N LEU A 144 -1.35 -13.89 -3.58
CA LEU A 144 -1.92 -14.80 -4.58
C LEU A 144 -0.84 -15.67 -5.24
N ILE A 145 0.29 -15.08 -5.60
CA ILE A 145 1.43 -15.82 -6.18
C ILE A 145 2.01 -16.80 -5.15
N ALA A 146 2.26 -16.36 -3.93
CA ALA A 146 2.76 -17.21 -2.84
C ALA A 146 1.81 -18.38 -2.55
N THR A 147 0.50 -18.12 -2.55
CA THR A 147 -0.53 -19.16 -2.36
C THR A 147 -0.49 -20.20 -3.46
N LYS A 148 -0.40 -19.76 -4.71
CA LYS A 148 -0.30 -20.68 -5.87
C LYS A 148 0.98 -21.48 -5.83
N ALA A 149 2.12 -20.86 -5.54
CA ALA A 149 3.41 -21.52 -5.39
C ALA A 149 3.35 -22.57 -4.27
N ASN A 150 2.80 -22.25 -3.11
CA ASN A 150 2.62 -23.19 -2.01
C ASN A 150 1.85 -24.45 -2.43
N ARG A 151 0.74 -24.31 -3.17
CA ARG A 151 -0.06 -25.43 -3.66
C ARG A 151 0.73 -26.30 -4.63
N ILE A 152 1.47 -25.69 -5.56
CA ILE A 152 2.28 -26.40 -6.56
C ILE A 152 3.40 -27.19 -5.86
N VAL A 153 4.15 -26.55 -4.95
CA VAL A 153 5.24 -27.21 -4.21
C VAL A 153 4.73 -28.40 -3.39
N ARG A 154 3.60 -28.24 -2.72
CA ARG A 154 3.00 -29.35 -1.95
C ARG A 154 2.54 -30.49 -2.87
N ALA A 155 1.97 -30.21 -4.02
CA ALA A 155 1.56 -31.23 -5.00
C ALA A 155 2.78 -31.94 -5.62
N ALA A 156 3.92 -31.26 -5.72
CA ALA A 156 5.15 -31.84 -6.26
C ALA A 156 5.78 -32.91 -5.37
N GLN A 157 5.42 -33.00 -4.07
CA GLN A 157 5.89 -34.01 -3.14
C GLN A 157 7.43 -34.21 -3.14
N GLY A 158 8.17 -33.09 -3.07
CA GLY A 158 9.64 -33.06 -3.06
C GLY A 158 10.31 -33.10 -4.43
N ARG A 159 9.56 -33.15 -5.54
CA ARG A 159 10.13 -32.96 -6.86
C ARG A 159 10.46 -31.49 -7.10
N THR A 160 11.50 -31.23 -7.89
CA THR A 160 11.89 -29.86 -8.28
C THR A 160 10.75 -29.18 -9.05
N VAL A 161 10.43 -27.96 -8.65
CA VAL A 161 9.50 -27.05 -9.32
C VAL A 161 10.31 -25.90 -9.88
N MET A 162 10.14 -25.60 -11.16
CA MET A 162 10.79 -24.48 -11.84
C MET A 162 9.73 -23.47 -12.30
#